data_82de27c68adf15aeeef0ae9698acc1c6
#
_entry.id   82de27c68adf15aeeef0ae9698acc1c6
#
_cell.length_a   1.000
_cell.length_b   1.000
_cell.length_c   1.000
_cell.angle_alpha   90.00
_cell.angle_beta   90.00
_cell.angle_gamma   90.00
#
_symmetry.space_group_name_H-M   'P 1'
#
loop_
_entity.id
_entity.type
_entity.pdbx_description
1 polymer ?
#
loop_
_entity_poly.entity_id
_entity_poly.type
_entity_poly.pdbx_seq_one_letter_code
_entity_poly.pdbx_strand_id
1 'polypeptide(L)'
;HSDQNTPFGDGGISEGFYHSLARFRPTVSPVDPNGHFTELTMIPYLQSGTYTNTQRDNMNITAGLDIQPVKNWFIFFDYTYKLGNKEYEALNVSPLIYGADGVSTSKGVRSELGMSPDGKFTRSYDRTRYQSINLYTNYLFSIAEKHNFTVMAGFQEEDYDYSLMKNSI
;
A
#
# COMPACT_ATOMS: atom_id res chain seq x y z
N HIS A 1 6.09 -2.02 10.50
CA HIS A 1 4.65 -2.16 10.65
C HIS A 1 4.00 -0.78 10.61
N SER A 2 3.15 -0.54 9.67
CA SER A 2 2.36 0.70 9.61
C SER A 2 0.91 0.34 9.33
N ASP A 3 0.05 0.63 10.29
CA ASP A 3 -1.38 0.47 10.17
C ASP A 3 -2.00 1.84 9.86
N GLN A 4 -2.77 1.92 8.80
CA GLN A 4 -3.57 3.10 8.48
C GLN A 4 -5.02 2.67 8.42
N ASN A 5 -5.79 3.10 9.40
CA ASN A 5 -7.24 2.94 9.42
C ASN A 5 -7.88 4.29 9.08
N THR A 6 -8.32 4.44 7.84
CA THR A 6 -8.93 5.68 7.36
C THR A 6 -10.32 5.41 6.79
N PRO A 7 -11.34 6.19 7.15
CA PRO A 7 -12.56 6.19 6.37
C PRO A 7 -12.21 6.70 4.96
N PHE A 8 -12.71 6.09 3.91
CA PHE A 8 -12.62 6.57 2.51
C PHE A 8 -11.25 6.50 1.79
N GLY A 9 -10.35 5.57 2.11
CA GLY A 9 -9.20 5.24 1.28
C GLY A 9 -7.81 5.51 1.85
N ASP A 10 -6.78 5.11 1.14
CA ASP A 10 -5.36 5.14 1.54
C ASP A 10 -4.79 6.54 1.85
N GLY A 11 -5.50 7.60 1.52
CA GLY A 11 -5.08 9.00 1.73
C GLY A 11 -5.76 9.71 2.90
N GLY A 12 -6.49 8.99 3.75
CA GLY A 12 -7.30 9.61 4.81
C GLY A 12 -8.60 10.18 4.26
N ILE A 13 -9.13 11.22 4.91
CA ILE A 13 -10.30 11.95 4.41
C ILE A 13 -9.93 12.45 3.01
N SER A 14 -10.35 11.70 2.00
CA SER A 14 -9.88 11.83 0.64
C SER A 14 -10.28 13.17 0.01
N GLU A 15 -9.58 13.53 -1.06
CA GLU A 15 -9.94 14.67 -1.91
C GLU A 15 -11.43 14.64 -2.30
N GLY A 16 -12.00 13.46 -2.56
CA GLY A 16 -13.43 13.27 -2.83
C GLY A 16 -14.34 13.65 -1.66
N PHE A 17 -13.92 13.42 -0.41
CA PHE A 17 -14.67 13.84 0.77
C PHE A 17 -14.74 15.36 0.89
N TYR A 18 -13.61 16.06 0.78
CA TYR A 18 -13.56 17.53 0.81
C TYR A 18 -14.32 18.16 -0.37
N HIS A 19 -14.21 17.55 -1.55
CA HIS A 19 -14.95 18.02 -2.71
C HIS A 19 -16.47 17.87 -2.51
N SER A 20 -16.92 16.77 -1.95
CA SER A 20 -18.33 16.57 -1.59
C SER A 20 -18.78 17.55 -0.52
N LEU A 21 -17.95 17.76 0.51
CA LEU A 21 -18.26 18.71 1.59
C LEU A 21 -18.41 20.14 1.07
N ALA A 22 -17.56 20.57 0.13
CA ALA A 22 -17.61 21.91 -0.46
C ALA A 22 -18.84 22.15 -1.36
N ARG A 23 -19.51 21.10 -1.80
CA ARG A 23 -20.72 21.17 -2.64
C ARG A 23 -22.01 21.33 -1.86
N PHE A 24 -21.98 21.10 -0.54
CA PHE A 24 -23.17 21.28 0.26
C PHE A 24 -23.56 22.75 0.34
N ARG A 25 -24.85 23.00 0.12
CA ARG A 25 -25.42 24.33 0.21
C ARG A 25 -25.66 24.68 1.68
N PRO A 26 -25.05 25.75 2.23
CA PRO A 26 -25.18 26.10 3.64
C PRO A 26 -26.59 26.54 4.05
N THR A 27 -27.47 26.77 3.08
CA THR A 27 -28.86 27.24 3.31
C THR A 27 -29.84 26.09 3.47
N VAL A 28 -29.44 24.83 3.32
CA VAL A 28 -30.35 23.68 3.45
C VAL A 28 -30.02 22.91 4.73
N SER A 29 -31.06 22.56 5.48
CA SER A 29 -30.86 21.81 6.73
C SER A 29 -30.22 20.44 6.47
N PRO A 30 -29.16 20.06 7.22
CA PRO A 30 -28.57 18.75 7.15
C PRO A 30 -29.45 17.64 7.75
N VAL A 31 -30.51 18.02 8.45
CA VAL A 31 -31.48 17.10 9.06
C VAL A 31 -32.89 17.43 8.63
N ASP A 32 -33.73 16.41 8.59
CA ASP A 32 -35.17 16.53 8.35
C ASP A 32 -35.90 17.05 9.61
N PRO A 33 -37.21 17.34 9.54
CA PRO A 33 -37.98 17.78 10.69
C PRO A 33 -38.01 16.78 11.88
N ASN A 34 -37.72 15.50 11.61
CA ASN A 34 -37.69 14.45 12.63
C ASN A 34 -36.27 14.23 13.20
N GLY A 35 -35.26 15.00 12.73
CA GLY A 35 -33.87 14.91 13.19
C GLY A 35 -33.04 13.87 12.50
N HIS A 36 -33.53 13.25 11.41
CA HIS A 36 -32.73 12.29 10.63
C HIS A 36 -31.84 13.02 9.63
N PHE A 37 -30.70 12.43 9.33
CA PHE A 37 -29.77 12.99 8.36
C PHE A 37 -30.27 12.87 6.93
N THR A 38 -30.15 13.95 6.18
CA THR A 38 -30.51 14.02 4.76
C THR A 38 -29.29 13.77 3.86
N GLU A 39 -29.52 13.70 2.56
CA GLU A 39 -28.42 13.61 1.55
C GLU A 39 -27.51 14.85 1.53
N LEU A 40 -27.90 15.91 2.23
CA LEU A 40 -27.21 17.20 2.27
C LEU A 40 -26.15 17.30 3.36
N THR A 41 -25.77 16.19 3.97
CA THR A 41 -24.70 16.13 4.97
C THR A 41 -23.80 14.92 4.76
N MET A 42 -22.55 15.05 5.18
CA MET A 42 -21.57 13.95 5.16
C MET A 42 -21.56 13.13 6.46
N ILE A 43 -22.34 13.52 7.46
CA ILE A 43 -22.34 12.85 8.77
C ILE A 43 -22.74 11.36 8.67
N PRO A 44 -23.81 10.97 7.94
CA PRO A 44 -24.17 9.56 7.83
C PRO A 44 -23.07 8.70 7.22
N TYR A 45 -22.31 9.27 6.29
CA TYR A 45 -21.19 8.57 5.64
C TYR A 45 -20.03 8.33 6.61
N LEU A 46 -19.73 9.31 7.48
CA LEU A 46 -18.71 9.16 8.54
C LEU A 46 -19.14 8.15 9.60
N GLN A 47 -20.43 8.04 9.86
CA GLN A 47 -21.01 7.12 10.85
C GLN A 47 -21.33 5.74 10.30
N SER A 48 -21.22 5.52 8.99
CA SER A 48 -21.64 4.29 8.32
C SER A 48 -20.82 3.06 8.68
N GLY A 49 -19.68 3.22 9.34
CA GLY A 49 -18.74 2.14 9.60
C GLY A 49 -17.83 1.81 8.40
N THR A 50 -17.84 2.66 7.38
CA THR A 50 -16.89 2.57 6.25
C THR A 50 -15.47 2.75 6.76
N TYR A 51 -14.57 1.84 6.40
CA TYR A 51 -13.15 1.94 6.75
C TYR A 51 -12.26 1.39 5.65
N THR A 52 -11.02 1.82 5.66
CA THR A 52 -9.93 1.25 4.89
C THR A 52 -8.76 1.01 5.84
N ASN A 53 -8.23 -0.20 5.82
CA ASN A 53 -7.05 -0.57 6.59
C ASN A 53 -5.98 -1.08 5.64
N THR A 54 -4.75 -0.59 5.80
CA THR A 54 -3.60 -1.04 5.03
C THR A 54 -2.45 -1.37 5.98
N GLN A 55 -2.08 -2.63 6.01
CA GLN A 55 -0.93 -3.12 6.77
C GLN A 55 0.20 -3.46 5.82
N ARG A 56 1.43 -3.04 6.16
CA ARG A 56 2.63 -3.34 5.39
C ARG A 56 3.73 -3.86 6.30
N ASP A 57 4.22 -5.04 5.96
CA ASP A 57 5.33 -5.69 6.65
C ASP A 57 6.48 -5.88 5.66
N ASN A 58 7.63 -5.32 5.99
CA ASN A 58 8.81 -5.45 5.17
C ASN A 58 9.95 -6.05 5.97
N MET A 59 10.56 -7.08 5.43
CA MET A 59 11.76 -7.71 5.96
C MET A 59 12.88 -7.59 4.94
N ASN A 60 14.06 -7.17 5.39
CA ASN A 60 15.25 -7.09 4.56
C ASN A 60 16.42 -7.70 5.32
N ILE A 61 17.05 -8.71 4.73
CA ILE A 61 18.21 -9.40 5.27
C ILE A 61 19.30 -9.36 4.21
N THR A 62 20.49 -8.91 4.62
CA THR A 62 21.69 -8.96 3.78
C THR A 62 22.80 -9.63 4.56
N ALA A 63 23.44 -10.60 3.94
CA ALA A 63 24.63 -11.28 4.49
C ALA A 63 25.76 -11.18 3.47
N GLY A 64 26.93 -10.77 3.93
CA GLY A 64 28.13 -10.64 3.14
C GLY A 64 29.26 -11.48 3.69
N LEU A 65 30.14 -11.95 2.81
CA LEU A 65 31.34 -12.70 3.17
C LEU A 65 32.50 -12.25 2.29
N ASP A 66 33.55 -11.77 2.94
CA ASP A 66 34.79 -11.35 2.31
C ASP A 66 35.91 -12.33 2.67
N ILE A 67 36.56 -12.90 1.67
CA ILE A 67 37.61 -13.90 1.83
C ILE A 67 38.86 -13.44 1.09
N GLN A 68 40.01 -13.60 1.73
CA GLN A 68 41.32 -13.45 1.11
C GLN A 68 42.08 -14.79 1.20
N PRO A 69 41.92 -15.73 0.22
CA PRO A 69 42.52 -17.04 0.27
C PRO A 69 44.06 -17.01 0.23
N VAL A 70 44.58 -16.07 -0.56
CA VAL A 70 46.03 -15.82 -0.69
C VAL A 70 46.29 -14.32 -0.83
N LYS A 71 47.54 -13.90 -0.67
CA LYS A 71 47.92 -12.51 -0.87
C LYS A 71 47.47 -12.00 -2.26
N ASN A 72 46.85 -10.82 -2.25
CA ASN A 72 46.38 -10.13 -3.46
C ASN A 72 45.17 -10.79 -4.18
N TRP A 73 44.52 -11.80 -3.60
CA TRP A 73 43.32 -12.41 -4.14
C TRP A 73 42.16 -12.22 -3.17
N PHE A 74 41.11 -11.51 -3.60
CA PHE A 74 39.95 -11.17 -2.82
C PHE A 74 38.72 -11.77 -3.48
N ILE A 75 37.84 -12.38 -2.68
CA ILE A 75 36.57 -12.95 -3.09
C ILE A 75 35.51 -12.32 -2.20
N PHE A 76 34.45 -11.79 -2.82
CA PHE A 76 33.32 -11.14 -2.17
C PHE A 76 32.06 -11.88 -2.55
N PHE A 77 31.26 -12.17 -1.56
CA PHE A 77 29.95 -12.80 -1.72
C PHE A 77 28.93 -12.00 -0.93
N ASP A 78 27.84 -11.56 -1.59
CA ASP A 78 26.72 -10.90 -0.96
C ASP A 78 25.42 -11.62 -1.32
N TYR A 79 24.61 -11.88 -0.31
CA TYR A 79 23.26 -12.37 -0.47
C TYR A 79 22.27 -11.40 0.14
N THR A 80 21.29 -10.98 -0.61
CA THR A 80 20.19 -10.12 -0.15
C THR A 80 18.86 -10.82 -0.33
N TYR A 81 18.05 -10.82 0.72
CA TYR A 81 16.68 -11.30 0.70
C TYR A 81 15.74 -10.20 1.22
N LYS A 82 14.71 -9.87 0.41
CA LYS A 82 13.68 -8.92 0.78
C LYS A 82 12.31 -9.57 0.63
N LEU A 83 11.49 -9.43 1.67
CA LEU A 83 10.11 -9.87 1.69
C LEU A 83 9.23 -8.68 2.06
N GLY A 84 8.29 -8.35 1.19
CA GLY A 84 7.26 -7.35 1.42
C GLY A 84 5.88 -8.01 1.39
N ASN A 85 5.08 -7.76 2.41
CA ASN A 85 3.67 -8.14 2.44
C ASN A 85 2.84 -6.87 2.62
N LYS A 86 1.81 -6.73 1.80
CA LYS A 86 0.81 -5.67 1.96
C LYS A 86 -0.56 -6.32 2.06
N GLU A 87 -1.25 -6.09 3.14
CA GLU A 87 -2.64 -6.43 3.32
C GLU A 87 -3.48 -5.15 3.24
N TYR A 88 -4.48 -5.19 2.39
CA TYR A 88 -5.44 -4.11 2.20
C TYR A 88 -6.84 -4.63 2.45
N GLU A 89 -7.57 -3.95 3.29
CA GLU A 89 -8.94 -4.26 3.62
C GLU A 89 -9.78 -2.98 3.57
N ALA A 90 -10.89 -3.03 2.86
CA ALA A 90 -11.82 -1.91 2.76
C ALA A 90 -13.26 -2.39 2.87
N LEU A 91 -14.00 -1.77 3.76
CA LEU A 91 -15.44 -1.92 3.88
C LEU A 91 -16.11 -0.59 3.54
N ASN A 92 -16.91 -0.59 2.49
CA ASN A 92 -17.74 0.55 2.10
C ASN A 92 -19.20 0.22 2.39
N VAL A 93 -19.81 0.98 3.28
CA VAL A 93 -21.21 0.82 3.68
C VAL A 93 -21.99 2.05 3.22
N SER A 94 -23.09 1.82 2.49
CA SER A 94 -23.99 2.90 2.09
C SER A 94 -24.98 3.21 3.22
N PRO A 95 -24.91 4.39 3.84
CA PRO A 95 -25.82 4.74 4.92
C PRO A 95 -27.25 4.92 4.42
N LEU A 96 -28.22 4.72 5.30
CA LEU A 96 -29.59 5.15 5.06
C LEU A 96 -29.67 6.67 5.22
N ILE A 97 -30.24 7.33 4.24
CA ILE A 97 -30.50 8.77 4.24
C ILE A 97 -31.98 9.05 4.05
N TYR A 98 -32.43 10.18 4.56
CA TYR A 98 -33.81 10.59 4.53
C TYR A 98 -34.01 11.77 3.57
N GLY A 99 -35.16 11.84 2.94
CA GLY A 99 -35.57 13.00 2.15
C GLY A 99 -35.92 14.20 3.04
N ALA A 100 -35.94 15.38 2.46
CA ALA A 100 -36.35 16.60 3.17
C ALA A 100 -37.83 16.58 3.62
N ASP A 101 -38.60 15.62 3.10
CA ASP A 101 -40.01 15.38 3.49
C ASP A 101 -40.13 14.60 4.83
N GLY A 102 -39.02 14.08 5.36
CA GLY A 102 -38.98 13.30 6.60
C GLY A 102 -39.61 11.90 6.48
N VAL A 103 -40.00 11.46 5.29
CA VAL A 103 -40.71 10.19 5.06
C VAL A 103 -39.94 9.31 4.06
N SER A 104 -39.49 9.88 2.97
CA SER A 104 -38.76 9.14 1.96
C SER A 104 -37.37 8.73 2.47
N THR A 105 -36.96 7.49 2.13
CA THR A 105 -35.64 6.98 2.49
C THR A 105 -34.95 6.44 1.26
N SER A 106 -33.62 6.57 1.22
CA SER A 106 -32.77 5.99 0.18
C SER A 106 -31.42 5.55 0.74
N LYS A 107 -30.74 4.69 0.01
CA LYS A 107 -29.33 4.40 0.33
C LYS A 107 -28.46 5.56 -0.16
N GLY A 108 -27.63 6.09 0.70
CA GLY A 108 -26.68 7.15 0.37
C GLY A 108 -25.51 6.59 -0.43
N VAL A 109 -25.53 6.81 -1.74
CA VAL A 109 -24.47 6.37 -2.65
C VAL A 109 -23.71 7.58 -3.16
N ARG A 110 -22.39 7.58 -2.91
CA ARG A 110 -21.47 8.59 -3.43
C ARG A 110 -20.42 7.92 -4.28
N SER A 111 -20.56 8.02 -5.59
CA SER A 111 -19.63 7.41 -6.55
C SER A 111 -18.20 7.96 -6.40
N GLU A 112 -18.07 9.23 -6.06
CA GLU A 112 -16.80 9.89 -5.77
C GLU A 112 -16.06 9.33 -4.54
N LEU A 113 -16.78 8.62 -3.66
CA LEU A 113 -16.22 7.91 -2.51
C LEU A 113 -16.09 6.40 -2.77
N GLY A 114 -16.34 5.95 -4.00
CA GLY A 114 -16.28 4.53 -4.35
C GLY A 114 -17.38 3.67 -3.73
N MET A 115 -18.49 4.28 -3.31
CA MET A 115 -19.60 3.58 -2.66
C MET A 115 -20.46 2.84 -3.67
N SER A 116 -21.01 1.70 -3.25
CA SER A 116 -21.99 0.90 -3.97
C SER A 116 -23.29 0.83 -3.17
N PRO A 117 -24.49 0.76 -3.80
CA PRO A 117 -25.77 0.69 -3.11
C PRO A 117 -25.85 -0.46 -2.09
N ASP A 118 -25.22 -1.58 -2.40
CA ASP A 118 -25.29 -2.79 -1.57
C ASP A 118 -24.12 -2.90 -0.57
N GLY A 119 -23.27 -1.86 -0.51
CA GLY A 119 -22.01 -1.93 0.19
C GLY A 119 -20.97 -2.70 -0.63
N LYS A 120 -19.76 -2.75 -0.15
CA LYS A 120 -18.68 -3.52 -0.76
C LYS A 120 -17.60 -3.81 0.26
N PHE A 121 -17.26 -5.07 0.40
CA PHE A 121 -16.06 -5.48 1.11
C PHE A 121 -14.99 -5.91 0.10
N THR A 122 -13.79 -5.39 0.27
CA THR A 122 -12.64 -5.76 -0.55
C THR A 122 -11.47 -6.10 0.34
N ARG A 123 -10.82 -7.24 0.09
CA ARG A 123 -9.57 -7.63 0.73
C ARG A 123 -8.57 -8.01 -0.33
N SER A 124 -7.37 -7.45 -0.27
CA SER A 124 -6.24 -7.87 -1.09
C SER A 124 -5.02 -8.18 -0.25
N TYR A 125 -4.26 -9.12 -0.74
CA TYR A 125 -2.99 -9.53 -0.15
C TYR A 125 -1.94 -9.54 -1.25
N ASP A 126 -0.96 -8.66 -1.12
CA ASP A 126 0.16 -8.51 -2.04
C ASP A 126 1.42 -9.04 -1.36
N ARG A 127 2.14 -9.90 -2.04
CA ARG A 127 3.42 -10.42 -1.59
C ARG A 127 4.48 -10.15 -2.63
N THR A 128 5.57 -9.56 -2.20
CA THR A 128 6.76 -9.32 -3.01
C THR A 128 7.93 -10.05 -2.38
N ARG A 129 8.64 -10.86 -3.15
CA ARG A 129 9.87 -11.52 -2.77
C ARG A 129 10.96 -11.10 -3.75
N TYR A 130 12.07 -10.64 -3.22
CA TYR A 130 13.27 -10.34 -3.97
C TYR A 130 14.46 -11.04 -3.33
N GLN A 131 15.28 -11.67 -4.15
CA GLN A 131 16.56 -12.22 -3.73
C GLN A 131 17.63 -11.88 -4.75
N SER A 132 18.84 -11.65 -4.26
CA SER A 132 19.98 -11.29 -5.08
C SER A 132 21.23 -11.98 -4.52
N ILE A 133 22.00 -12.55 -5.41
CA ILE A 133 23.30 -13.15 -5.16
C ILE A 133 24.32 -12.37 -5.97
N ASN A 134 25.35 -11.85 -5.31
CA ASN A 134 26.52 -11.24 -5.94
C ASN A 134 27.76 -12.00 -5.52
N LEU A 135 28.52 -12.44 -6.48
CA LEU A 135 29.83 -13.06 -6.28
C LEU A 135 30.83 -12.39 -7.21
N TYR A 136 31.86 -11.79 -6.65
CA TYR A 136 32.94 -11.23 -7.45
C TYR A 136 34.30 -11.47 -6.82
N THR A 137 35.32 -11.49 -7.67
CA THR A 137 36.69 -11.74 -7.27
C THR A 137 37.63 -10.77 -7.93
N ASN A 138 38.63 -10.34 -7.18
CA ASN A 138 39.69 -9.46 -7.64
C ASN A 138 41.05 -10.13 -7.41
N TYR A 139 41.86 -10.19 -8.43
CA TYR A 139 43.22 -10.65 -8.32
C TYR A 139 44.21 -9.58 -8.81
N LEU A 140 45.15 -9.22 -7.94
CA LEU A 140 46.18 -8.22 -8.22
C LEU A 140 47.52 -8.92 -8.44
N PHE A 141 48.19 -8.63 -9.55
CA PHE A 141 49.52 -9.14 -9.83
C PHE A 141 50.36 -8.11 -10.57
N SER A 142 51.69 -8.30 -10.49
CA SER A 142 52.62 -7.42 -11.15
C SER A 142 53.54 -8.23 -12.08
N ILE A 143 53.79 -7.72 -13.28
CA ILE A 143 54.72 -8.28 -14.23
C ILE A 143 55.94 -7.37 -14.35
N ALA A 144 57.16 -7.96 -14.22
CA ALA A 144 58.44 -7.29 -14.34
C ALA A 144 58.57 -6.07 -13.38
N GLU A 145 57.91 -6.10 -12.23
CA GLU A 145 57.90 -5.00 -11.21
C GLU A 145 57.51 -3.61 -11.73
N LYS A 146 57.13 -3.50 -12.99
CA LYS A 146 56.75 -2.24 -13.65
C LYS A 146 55.28 -2.14 -14.04
N HIS A 147 54.63 -3.26 -14.23
CA HIS A 147 53.25 -3.29 -14.68
C HIS A 147 52.37 -3.98 -13.65
N ASN A 148 51.43 -3.24 -13.07
CA ASN A 148 50.47 -3.72 -12.11
C ASN A 148 49.14 -3.98 -12.83
N PHE A 149 48.55 -5.15 -12.65
CA PHE A 149 47.29 -5.57 -13.23
C PHE A 149 46.30 -5.92 -12.11
N THR A 150 45.08 -5.55 -12.34
CA THR A 150 43.93 -6.02 -11.56
C THR A 150 42.96 -6.69 -12.50
N VAL A 151 42.68 -7.95 -12.23
CA VAL A 151 41.68 -8.70 -12.95
C VAL A 151 40.49 -8.90 -12.04
N MET A 152 39.31 -8.55 -12.55
CA MET A 152 38.03 -8.73 -11.86
C MET A 152 37.15 -9.66 -12.67
N ALA A 153 36.49 -10.62 -12.00
CA ALA A 153 35.42 -11.43 -12.54
C ALA A 153 34.26 -11.44 -11.55
N GLY A 154 33.04 -11.45 -12.05
CA GLY A 154 31.87 -11.43 -11.20
C GLY A 154 30.68 -12.14 -11.81
N PHE A 155 29.79 -12.58 -10.95
CA PHE A 155 28.48 -13.16 -11.26
C PHE A 155 27.43 -12.49 -10.39
N GLN A 156 26.31 -12.11 -10.98
CA GLN A 156 25.15 -11.59 -10.29
C GLN A 156 23.90 -12.29 -10.80
N GLU A 157 23.05 -12.67 -9.87
CA GLU A 157 21.72 -13.22 -10.13
C GLU A 157 20.70 -12.49 -9.27
N GLU A 158 19.58 -12.12 -9.88
CA GLU A 158 18.45 -11.50 -9.20
C GLU A 158 17.17 -12.25 -9.55
N ASP A 159 16.35 -12.52 -8.54
CA ASP A 159 15.03 -13.12 -8.68
C ASP A 159 13.99 -12.22 -8.01
N TYR A 160 12.91 -11.97 -8.73
CA TYR A 160 11.81 -11.15 -8.28
C TYR A 160 10.49 -11.89 -8.51
N ASP A 161 9.76 -12.13 -7.44
CA ASP A 161 8.45 -12.78 -7.45
C ASP A 161 7.40 -11.87 -6.83
N TYR A 162 6.30 -11.69 -7.55
CA TYR A 162 5.16 -10.90 -7.11
C TYR A 162 3.88 -11.71 -7.23
N SER A 163 3.12 -11.74 -6.16
CA SER A 163 1.80 -12.37 -6.14
C SER A 163 0.76 -11.44 -5.55
N LEU A 164 -0.39 -11.36 -6.20
CA LEU A 164 -1.56 -10.59 -5.78
C LEU A 164 -2.77 -11.52 -5.66
N MET A 165 -3.39 -11.52 -4.50
CA MET A 165 -4.69 -12.13 -4.29
C MET A 165 -5.69 -11.03 -3.91
N LYS A 166 -6.80 -10.94 -4.65
CA LYS A 166 -7.86 -9.96 -4.40
C LYS A 166 -9.21 -10.64 -4.37
N ASN A 167 -9.98 -10.36 -3.34
CA ASN A 167 -11.36 -10.79 -3.20
C ASN A 167 -12.26 -9.58 -2.97
N SER A 168 -13.47 -9.60 -3.53
CA SER A 168 -14.46 -8.52 -3.42
C SER A 168 -15.85 -9.12 -3.40
N ILE A 169 -16.63 -8.78 -2.41
CA ILE A 169 -18.02 -9.20 -2.21
C ILE A 169 -18.90 -7.97 -2.11
#